data_634e3c2dcd4771adbb7658ad2758491c
#
_entry.id   634e3c2dcd4771adbb7658ad2758491c
#
_cell.length_a   1.000
_cell.length_b   1.000
_cell.length_c   1.000
_cell.angle_alpha   90.00
_cell.angle_beta   90.00
_cell.angle_gamma   90.00
#
_symmetry.space_group_name_H-M   'P 1'
#
loop_
_entity.id
_entity.type
_entity.pdbx_description
1 polymer ?
#
loop_
_entity_poly.entity_id
_entity_poly.type
_entity_poly.pdbx_seq_one_letter_code
_entity_poly.pdbx_strand_id
1 'polypeptide(L)'
;LASTAAPEFSPISESGRHRKSITEMEKIGTQALNFFQDMAVKEGRGRFPGQTKYNQKVGGHTSMEDIERDILGLEAVEDANGNITTPAQDPTFQRFDGPDGSHWVSVFGDDSEYPLSEGANLNSNHPNVENVWYTLFGDERLNSPYQDGHFVYQVIAGSGSGSQAIAPILFIADIENPSQLHLIIQP
;
A
#
# COMPACT_ATOMS: atom_id res chain seq x y z
N LEU A 1 41.52 -36.07 5.18
CA LEU A 1 40.07 -35.85 5.10
C LEU A 1 39.81 -34.37 5.29
N ALA A 2 39.70 -33.62 4.20
CA ALA A 2 39.32 -32.23 4.22
C ALA A 2 37.77 -32.17 4.31
N SER A 3 37.27 -31.74 5.44
CA SER A 3 35.85 -31.37 5.61
C SER A 3 35.66 -30.05 4.90
N THR A 4 35.08 -30.05 3.72
CA THR A 4 34.55 -28.86 3.09
C THR A 4 33.24 -28.54 3.79
N ALA A 5 33.30 -27.67 4.82
CA ALA A 5 32.11 -27.07 5.35
C ALA A 5 31.50 -26.19 4.24
N ALA A 6 30.31 -26.56 3.77
CA ALA A 6 29.52 -25.70 2.90
C ALA A 6 29.24 -24.40 3.65
N PRO A 7 29.33 -23.21 3.01
CA PRO A 7 28.98 -21.98 3.67
C PRO A 7 27.52 -22.06 4.07
N GLU A 8 27.25 -22.05 5.36
CA GLU A 8 25.89 -21.89 5.88
C GLU A 8 25.47 -20.45 5.57
N PHE A 9 24.57 -20.30 4.61
CA PHE A 9 23.84 -19.06 4.43
C PHE A 9 22.94 -18.89 5.65
N SER A 10 23.37 -18.07 6.60
CA SER A 10 22.54 -17.69 7.73
C SER A 10 21.25 -17.05 7.18
N PRO A 11 20.05 -17.56 7.52
CA PRO A 11 18.81 -16.93 7.09
C PRO A 11 18.82 -15.49 7.58
N ILE A 12 18.33 -14.54 6.75
CA ILE A 12 18.18 -13.15 7.14
C ILE A 12 17.31 -13.14 8.40
N SER A 13 17.77 -12.46 9.47
CA SER A 13 17.01 -12.36 10.71
C SER A 13 15.68 -11.66 10.51
N GLU A 14 14.71 -11.91 11.37
CA GLU A 14 13.40 -11.23 11.37
C GLU A 14 13.55 -9.71 11.30
N SER A 15 14.43 -9.13 12.13
CA SER A 15 14.73 -7.70 12.10
C SER A 15 15.36 -7.24 10.78
N GLY A 16 16.12 -8.11 10.11
CA GLY A 16 16.70 -7.83 8.78
C GLY A 16 15.63 -7.78 7.69
N ARG A 17 14.67 -8.69 7.71
CA ARG A 17 13.52 -8.69 6.79
C ARG A 17 12.66 -7.45 7.00
N HIS A 18 12.35 -7.13 8.25
CA HIS A 18 11.59 -5.93 8.59
C HIS A 18 12.22 -4.66 8.01
N ARG A 19 13.52 -4.44 8.25
CA ARG A 19 14.25 -3.30 7.71
C ARG A 19 14.27 -3.29 6.18
N LYS A 20 14.45 -4.45 5.56
CA LYS A 20 14.44 -4.55 4.10
C LYS A 20 13.06 -4.22 3.54
N SER A 21 11.97 -4.72 4.12
CA SER A 21 10.61 -4.38 3.69
C SER A 21 10.35 -2.87 3.79
N ILE A 22 10.70 -2.23 4.89
CA ILE A 22 10.60 -0.78 5.04
C ILE A 22 11.41 -0.05 3.95
N THR A 23 12.65 -0.46 3.71
CA THR A 23 13.51 0.17 2.69
C THR A 23 12.90 0.04 1.28
N GLU A 24 12.34 -1.12 0.94
CA GLU A 24 11.67 -1.30 -0.35
C GLU A 24 10.39 -0.43 -0.45
N MET A 25 9.60 -0.32 0.61
CA MET A 25 8.44 0.59 0.64
C MET A 25 8.86 2.06 0.53
N GLU A 26 9.97 2.47 1.14
CA GLU A 26 10.51 3.83 0.99
C GLU A 26 10.91 4.14 -0.46
N LYS A 27 11.46 3.16 -1.18
CA LYS A 27 11.72 3.31 -2.62
C LYS A 27 10.43 3.48 -3.41
N ILE A 28 9.41 2.67 -3.13
CA ILE A 28 8.08 2.79 -3.75
C ILE A 28 7.51 4.19 -3.48
N GLY A 29 7.54 4.63 -2.23
CA GLY A 29 7.08 5.96 -1.83
C GLY A 29 7.82 7.10 -2.51
N THR A 30 9.14 6.99 -2.65
CA THR A 30 9.97 7.98 -3.34
C THR A 30 9.59 8.11 -4.82
N GLN A 31 9.41 6.99 -5.50
CA GLN A 31 8.98 7.00 -6.91
C GLN A 31 7.55 7.53 -7.06
N ALA A 32 6.68 7.21 -6.11
CA ALA A 32 5.32 7.77 -6.10
C ALA A 32 5.32 9.30 -5.94
N LEU A 33 6.16 9.83 -5.07
CA LEU A 33 6.31 11.29 -4.90
C LEU A 33 6.90 11.96 -6.16
N ASN A 34 7.89 11.35 -6.78
CA ASN A 34 8.44 11.85 -8.04
C ASN A 34 7.36 11.91 -9.13
N PHE A 35 6.57 10.83 -9.25
CA PHE A 35 5.43 10.79 -10.16
C PHE A 35 4.39 11.87 -9.82
N PHE A 36 4.07 12.03 -8.54
CA PHE A 36 3.13 13.05 -8.07
C PHE A 36 3.57 14.47 -8.49
N GLN A 37 4.83 14.80 -8.27
CA GLN A 37 5.40 16.09 -8.64
C GLN A 37 5.40 16.31 -10.16
N ASP A 38 5.75 15.28 -10.92
CA ASP A 38 5.73 15.31 -12.38
C ASP A 38 4.31 15.54 -12.93
N MET A 39 3.32 14.88 -12.35
CA MET A 39 1.91 15.10 -12.71
C MET A 39 1.42 16.49 -12.27
N ALA A 40 1.88 17.02 -11.14
CA ALA A 40 1.56 18.38 -10.73
C ALA A 40 2.03 19.42 -11.74
N VAL A 41 3.20 19.22 -12.34
CA VAL A 41 3.74 20.08 -13.40
C VAL A 41 2.96 19.92 -14.72
N LYS A 42 2.64 18.69 -15.11
CA LYS A 42 1.99 18.37 -16.39
C LYS A 42 0.50 18.67 -16.40
N GLU A 43 -0.19 18.40 -15.31
CA GLU A 43 -1.65 18.44 -15.21
C GLU A 43 -2.16 19.58 -14.32
N GLY A 44 -1.25 20.33 -13.70
CA GLY A 44 -1.58 21.38 -12.73
C GLY A 44 -1.93 20.89 -11.33
N ARG A 45 -2.04 19.58 -11.13
CA ARG A 45 -2.27 18.94 -9.84
C ARG A 45 -1.58 17.58 -9.80
N GLY A 46 -0.96 17.30 -8.65
CA GLY A 46 -0.34 16.02 -8.42
C GLY A 46 -1.37 14.90 -8.21
N ARG A 47 -1.05 13.74 -8.72
CA ARG A 47 -1.76 12.48 -8.47
C ARG A 47 -0.76 11.36 -8.31
N PHE A 48 -1.15 10.32 -7.61
CA PHE A 48 -0.34 9.12 -7.43
C PHE A 48 -0.57 8.09 -8.54
N PRO A 49 0.36 7.14 -8.71
CA PRO A 49 0.16 6.02 -9.63
C PRO A 49 -1.17 5.32 -9.39
N GLY A 50 -1.87 4.99 -10.47
CA GLY A 50 -3.20 4.37 -10.41
C GLY A 50 -4.37 5.35 -10.37
N GLN A 51 -4.16 6.59 -9.96
CA GLN A 51 -5.18 7.62 -10.06
C GLN A 51 -5.29 8.13 -11.50
N THR A 52 -6.50 8.34 -11.97
CA THR A 52 -6.80 9.01 -13.24
C THR A 52 -6.82 10.52 -13.09
N LYS A 53 -7.23 10.98 -11.91
CA LYS A 53 -7.24 12.37 -11.47
C LYS A 53 -6.94 12.43 -9.98
N TYR A 54 -6.43 13.57 -9.51
CA TYR A 54 -6.11 13.79 -8.10
C TYR A 54 -7.28 13.54 -7.13
N ASN A 55 -8.51 13.72 -7.58
CA ASN A 55 -9.74 13.55 -6.80
C ASN A 55 -10.42 12.18 -7.00
N GLN A 56 -9.70 11.19 -7.50
CA GLN A 56 -10.16 9.81 -7.56
C GLN A 56 -9.34 8.94 -6.64
N LYS A 57 -10.00 8.01 -5.96
CA LYS A 57 -9.34 7.05 -5.07
C LYS A 57 -8.73 5.89 -5.87
N VAL A 58 -7.80 5.20 -5.24
CA VAL A 58 -7.34 3.86 -5.63
C VAL A 58 -7.59 2.93 -4.46
N GLY A 59 -8.19 1.79 -4.71
CA GLY A 59 -8.63 0.88 -3.66
C GLY A 59 -10.03 1.18 -3.12
N GLY A 60 -10.41 0.49 -2.06
CA GLY A 60 -11.79 0.49 -1.55
C GLY A 60 -12.10 1.60 -0.55
N HIS A 61 -11.12 2.00 0.26
CA HIS A 61 -11.33 2.95 1.35
C HIS A 61 -11.43 4.40 0.86
N THR A 62 -12.14 5.20 1.61
CA THR A 62 -12.39 6.61 1.29
C THR A 62 -11.83 7.59 2.31
N SER A 63 -11.38 7.10 3.46
CA SER A 63 -10.81 7.91 4.54
C SER A 63 -9.59 7.24 5.15
N MET A 64 -8.75 8.04 5.79
CA MET A 64 -7.61 7.55 6.58
C MET A 64 -8.08 6.65 7.73
N GLU A 65 -9.16 7.04 8.40
CA GLU A 65 -9.73 6.30 9.52
C GLU A 65 -10.14 4.88 9.12
N ASP A 66 -10.70 4.69 7.92
CA ASP A 66 -11.05 3.37 7.41
C ASP A 66 -9.81 2.50 7.18
N ILE A 67 -8.74 3.10 6.65
CA ILE A 67 -7.46 2.40 6.43
C ILE A 67 -6.79 2.06 7.76
N GLU A 68 -6.76 2.99 8.70
CA GLU A 68 -6.19 2.74 10.03
C GLU A 68 -6.95 1.63 10.75
N ARG A 69 -8.28 1.62 10.67
CA ARG A 69 -9.11 0.55 11.21
C ARG A 69 -8.81 -0.80 10.56
N ASP A 70 -8.60 -0.81 9.26
CA ASP A 70 -8.28 -2.00 8.49
C ASP A 70 -6.91 -2.58 8.89
N ILE A 71 -5.91 -1.71 9.12
CA ILE A 71 -4.54 -2.09 9.49
C ILE A 71 -4.40 -2.41 10.98
N LEU A 72 -5.02 -1.61 11.85
CA LEU A 72 -4.81 -1.67 13.31
C LEU A 72 -6.01 -2.25 14.06
N GLY A 73 -7.16 -2.34 13.41
CA GLY A 73 -8.41 -2.65 14.10
C GLY A 73 -8.99 -1.46 14.86
N LEU A 74 -9.91 -1.74 15.74
CA LEU A 74 -10.49 -0.75 16.66
C LEU A 74 -10.28 -1.17 18.09
N GLU A 75 -9.85 -0.26 18.93
CA GLU A 75 -9.90 -0.45 20.36
C GLU A 75 -11.35 -0.28 20.88
N ALA A 76 -11.66 -0.97 21.97
CA ALA A 76 -12.95 -0.79 22.61
C ALA A 76 -13.07 0.65 23.18
N VAL A 77 -14.22 1.28 22.96
CA VAL A 77 -14.53 2.59 23.55
C VAL A 77 -15.46 2.38 24.72
N GLU A 78 -15.09 2.91 25.87
CA GLU A 78 -15.90 2.88 27.09
C GLU A 78 -16.50 4.26 27.38
N ASP A 79 -17.69 4.27 27.96
CA ASP A 79 -18.29 5.49 28.50
C ASP A 79 -17.68 5.84 29.89
N ALA A 80 -18.10 6.97 30.44
CA ALA A 80 -17.62 7.45 31.75
C ALA A 80 -17.94 6.48 32.93
N ASN A 81 -18.78 5.47 32.70
CA ASN A 81 -19.17 4.48 33.68
C ASN A 81 -18.45 3.11 33.46
N GLY A 82 -17.57 3.04 32.46
CA GLY A 82 -16.85 1.82 32.10
C GLY A 82 -17.66 0.82 31.27
N ASN A 83 -18.78 1.26 30.66
CA ASN A 83 -19.53 0.40 29.75
C ASN A 83 -18.97 0.51 28.34
N ILE A 84 -18.78 -0.62 27.68
CA ILE A 84 -18.32 -0.66 26.30
C ILE A 84 -19.43 -0.14 25.40
N THR A 85 -19.18 1.00 24.74
CA THR A 85 -20.07 1.64 23.77
C THR A 85 -19.74 1.23 22.33
N THR A 86 -18.48 0.95 22.07
CA THR A 86 -17.99 0.39 20.82
C THR A 86 -17.08 -0.80 21.13
N PRO A 87 -17.39 -2.01 20.67
CA PRO A 87 -16.54 -3.17 20.91
C PRO A 87 -15.24 -3.06 20.12
N ALA A 88 -14.18 -3.66 20.63
CA ALA A 88 -12.94 -3.84 19.89
C ALA A 88 -13.20 -4.67 18.61
N GLN A 89 -12.47 -4.35 17.56
CA GLN A 89 -12.49 -5.09 16.30
C GLN A 89 -11.06 -5.42 15.90
N ASP A 90 -10.84 -6.66 15.49
CA ASP A 90 -9.55 -7.07 14.94
C ASP A 90 -9.31 -6.40 13.59
N PRO A 91 -8.02 -6.16 13.22
CA PRO A 91 -7.68 -5.70 11.90
C PRO A 91 -8.22 -6.64 10.82
N THR A 92 -8.93 -6.09 9.83
CA THR A 92 -9.51 -6.87 8.74
C THR A 92 -8.47 -7.28 7.71
N PHE A 93 -7.41 -6.49 7.59
CA PHE A 93 -6.30 -6.75 6.66
C PHE A 93 -5.54 -8.03 6.97
N GLN A 94 -5.49 -8.49 8.21
CA GLN A 94 -4.86 -9.76 8.59
C GLN A 94 -5.54 -10.99 7.99
N ARG A 95 -6.70 -10.81 7.36
CA ARG A 95 -7.47 -11.85 6.68
C ARG A 95 -7.40 -11.70 5.15
N PHE A 96 -6.35 -11.07 4.66
CA PHE A 96 -6.10 -10.92 3.22
C PHE A 96 -5.69 -12.27 2.62
N ASP A 97 -6.68 -13.13 2.43
CA ASP A 97 -6.56 -14.44 1.80
C ASP A 97 -7.51 -14.57 0.60
N GLY A 98 -7.23 -13.79 -0.45
CA GLY A 98 -7.96 -13.93 -1.70
C GLY A 98 -8.66 -12.65 -2.19
N PRO A 99 -9.69 -12.78 -3.05
CA PRO A 99 -10.28 -11.66 -3.78
C PRO A 99 -10.95 -10.58 -2.91
N ASP A 100 -11.12 -10.84 -1.62
CA ASP A 100 -11.63 -9.85 -0.66
C ASP A 100 -10.60 -8.78 -0.26
N GLY A 101 -9.37 -8.87 -0.75
CA GLY A 101 -8.44 -7.75 -0.84
C GLY A 101 -8.92 -6.63 -1.77
N SER A 102 -10.25 -6.54 -1.98
CA SER A 102 -10.91 -5.53 -2.82
C SER A 102 -10.62 -4.09 -2.41
N HIS A 103 -10.12 -3.89 -1.20
CA HIS A 103 -9.76 -2.57 -0.71
C HIS A 103 -8.32 -2.19 -1.05
N TRP A 104 -7.41 -3.14 -1.16
CA TRP A 104 -5.99 -2.91 -1.43
C TRP A 104 -5.61 -3.36 -2.83
N VAL A 105 -4.72 -2.60 -3.46
CA VAL A 105 -4.25 -2.83 -4.82
C VAL A 105 -2.80 -3.26 -4.79
N SER A 106 -2.44 -4.26 -5.56
CA SER A 106 -1.05 -4.68 -5.69
C SER A 106 -0.21 -3.61 -6.37
N VAL A 107 0.99 -3.34 -5.85
CA VAL A 107 1.96 -2.45 -6.50
C VAL A 107 2.56 -3.15 -7.72
N PHE A 108 2.99 -4.41 -7.58
CA PHE A 108 3.65 -5.20 -8.61
C PHE A 108 2.93 -6.55 -8.83
N GLY A 109 1.61 -6.53 -8.86
CA GLY A 109 0.83 -7.74 -9.06
C GLY A 109 0.97 -8.32 -10.46
N ASP A 110 0.74 -9.60 -10.56
CA ASP A 110 0.38 -10.25 -11.80
C ASP A 110 -0.98 -10.94 -11.62
N ASP A 111 -1.67 -11.20 -12.69
CA ASP A 111 -3.08 -11.63 -12.71
C ASP A 111 -3.34 -12.99 -12.05
N SER A 112 -2.34 -13.68 -11.51
CA SER A 112 -2.50 -15.08 -11.12
C SER A 112 -2.69 -15.30 -9.61
N GLU A 113 -2.02 -14.56 -8.76
CA GLU A 113 -1.99 -14.84 -7.32
C GLU A 113 -2.39 -13.61 -6.47
N TYR A 114 -2.08 -12.42 -6.96
CA TYR A 114 -2.49 -11.16 -6.36
C TYR A 114 -3.23 -10.35 -7.42
N PRO A 115 -4.51 -10.62 -7.63
CA PRO A 115 -5.27 -9.92 -8.65
C PRO A 115 -5.21 -8.43 -8.35
N LEU A 116 -4.97 -7.67 -9.41
CA LEU A 116 -5.36 -6.27 -9.42
C LEU A 116 -6.82 -6.26 -8.97
N SER A 117 -7.12 -5.64 -7.84
CA SER A 117 -8.50 -5.60 -7.38
C SER A 117 -9.38 -5.11 -8.54
N GLU A 118 -10.61 -5.61 -8.63
CA GLU A 118 -11.58 -5.09 -9.62
C GLU A 118 -11.67 -3.57 -9.58
N GLY A 119 -11.37 -2.96 -8.40
CA GLY A 119 -11.24 -1.52 -8.24
C GLY A 119 -10.11 -0.88 -9.05
N ALA A 120 -9.01 -1.58 -9.33
CA ALA A 120 -7.96 -1.10 -10.22
C ALA A 120 -8.31 -1.30 -11.69
N ASN A 121 -9.17 -2.27 -11.99
CA ASN A 121 -9.75 -2.51 -13.30
C ASN A 121 -10.94 -1.60 -13.61
N LEU A 122 -11.26 -0.66 -12.76
CA LEU A 122 -12.49 0.14 -12.83
C LEU A 122 -12.65 0.98 -14.09
N ASN A 123 -11.68 0.98 -14.99
CA ASN A 123 -11.89 1.56 -16.29
C ASN A 123 -10.96 0.92 -17.32
N SER A 124 -11.55 0.20 -18.24
CA SER A 124 -10.91 -0.28 -19.48
C SER A 124 -10.20 0.80 -20.32
N ASN A 125 -10.22 2.05 -19.88
CA ASN A 125 -9.59 3.19 -20.50
C ASN A 125 -8.38 3.74 -19.75
N HIS A 126 -7.98 3.11 -18.63
CA HIS A 126 -6.81 3.58 -17.89
C HIS A 126 -5.61 2.69 -18.14
N PRO A 127 -4.43 3.32 -18.32
CA PRO A 127 -3.20 2.56 -18.34
C PRO A 127 -3.20 1.71 -17.05
N ASN A 128 -2.92 0.46 -17.22
CA ASN A 128 -2.81 -0.52 -16.17
C ASN A 128 -2.03 0.11 -15.01
N VAL A 129 -2.57 0.08 -13.80
CA VAL A 129 -1.88 0.58 -12.61
C VAL A 129 -0.51 -0.08 -12.49
N GLU A 130 -0.45 -1.34 -12.84
CA GLU A 130 0.75 -2.13 -12.98
C GLU A 130 1.77 -1.50 -13.92
N ASN A 131 1.36 -1.05 -15.10
CA ASN A 131 2.27 -0.45 -16.08
C ASN A 131 2.93 0.84 -15.57
N VAL A 132 2.23 1.65 -14.80
CA VAL A 132 2.81 2.87 -14.21
C VAL A 132 3.90 2.52 -13.22
N TRP A 133 3.65 1.61 -12.29
CA TRP A 133 4.65 1.20 -11.31
C TRP A 133 5.87 0.54 -11.96
N TYR A 134 5.65 -0.38 -12.90
CA TYR A 134 6.75 -0.98 -13.66
C TYR A 134 7.61 0.07 -14.38
N THR A 135 6.96 1.01 -15.05
CA THR A 135 7.68 2.09 -15.74
C THR A 135 8.54 2.92 -14.78
N LEU A 136 8.02 3.20 -13.57
CA LEU A 136 8.76 3.95 -12.56
C LEU A 136 9.99 3.20 -12.03
N PHE A 137 10.01 1.88 -12.12
CA PHE A 137 11.12 1.03 -11.68
C PHE A 137 11.91 0.40 -12.83
N GLY A 138 11.74 0.90 -14.08
CA GLY A 138 12.46 0.39 -15.24
C GLY A 138 12.12 -1.05 -15.58
N ASP A 139 10.85 -1.42 -15.42
CA ASP A 139 10.30 -2.77 -15.61
C ASP A 139 10.84 -3.81 -14.61
N GLU A 140 11.43 -3.40 -13.51
CA GLU A 140 11.81 -4.27 -12.40
C GLU A 140 10.72 -4.33 -11.33
N ARG A 141 10.63 -5.47 -10.65
CA ARG A 141 9.73 -5.68 -9.51
C ARG A 141 10.52 -5.59 -8.21
N LEU A 142 10.00 -4.86 -7.25
CA LEU A 142 10.45 -4.98 -5.87
C LEU A 142 9.65 -6.09 -5.17
N ASN A 143 10.36 -7.00 -4.54
CA ASN A 143 9.76 -8.09 -3.80
C ASN A 143 9.89 -7.88 -2.30
N SER A 144 8.85 -8.23 -1.56
CA SER A 144 8.96 -8.35 -0.12
C SER A 144 10.04 -9.35 0.26
N PRO A 145 10.80 -9.11 1.33
CA PRO A 145 11.76 -10.09 1.86
C PRO A 145 11.10 -11.27 2.57
N TYR A 146 9.78 -11.21 2.78
CA TYR A 146 8.99 -12.28 3.37
C TYR A 146 8.44 -13.20 2.29
N GLN A 147 8.36 -14.49 2.59
CA GLN A 147 7.91 -15.49 1.62
C GLN A 147 6.47 -15.21 1.16
N ASP A 148 5.60 -14.88 2.11
CA ASP A 148 4.19 -14.60 1.87
C ASP A 148 3.90 -13.08 1.83
N GLY A 149 4.97 -12.26 1.77
CA GLY A 149 4.88 -10.81 1.72
C GLY A 149 4.63 -10.29 0.30
N HIS A 150 3.87 -9.23 0.20
CA HIS A 150 3.58 -8.54 -1.05
C HIS A 150 3.29 -7.07 -0.78
N PHE A 151 3.74 -6.16 -1.66
CA PHE A 151 3.47 -4.73 -1.51
C PHE A 151 2.13 -4.37 -2.15
N VAL A 152 1.29 -3.77 -1.33
CA VAL A 152 -0.03 -3.27 -1.72
C VAL A 152 -0.17 -1.79 -1.37
N TYR A 153 -1.10 -1.10 -2.00
CA TYR A 153 -1.32 0.32 -1.74
C TYR A 153 -2.78 0.71 -1.87
N GLN A 154 -3.09 1.88 -1.34
CA GLN A 154 -4.34 2.60 -1.55
C GLN A 154 -4.05 4.09 -1.70
N VAL A 155 -4.94 4.80 -2.35
CA VAL A 155 -4.92 6.26 -2.42
C VAL A 155 -6.26 6.81 -1.98
N ILE A 156 -6.24 7.61 -0.92
CA ILE A 156 -7.38 8.45 -0.56
C ILE A 156 -7.43 9.63 -1.53
N ALA A 157 -8.59 9.83 -2.14
CA ALA A 157 -8.79 10.89 -3.11
C ALA A 157 -8.48 12.28 -2.54
N GLY A 158 -7.83 13.10 -3.31
CA GLY A 158 -7.76 14.53 -3.05
C GLY A 158 -9.15 15.17 -3.23
N SER A 159 -9.32 16.37 -2.75
CA SER A 159 -10.60 17.08 -2.80
C SER A 159 -10.44 18.58 -3.02
N GLY A 160 -11.56 19.28 -3.15
CA GLY A 160 -11.56 20.71 -3.31
C GLY A 160 -11.08 21.20 -4.69
N SER A 161 -10.96 22.50 -4.83
CA SER A 161 -10.49 23.16 -6.07
C SER A 161 -9.82 24.50 -5.77
N GLY A 162 -9.02 24.98 -6.72
CA GLY A 162 -8.29 26.25 -6.52
C GLY A 162 -7.35 26.19 -5.33
N SER A 163 -7.36 27.21 -4.50
CA SER A 163 -6.55 27.34 -3.27
C SER A 163 -7.03 26.46 -2.11
N GLN A 164 -8.22 25.87 -2.24
CA GLN A 164 -8.82 24.96 -1.24
C GLN A 164 -8.62 23.48 -1.61
N ALA A 165 -7.77 23.20 -2.59
CA ALA A 165 -7.51 21.83 -2.95
C ALA A 165 -6.68 21.11 -1.89
N ILE A 166 -7.11 19.88 -1.57
CA ILE A 166 -6.44 18.96 -0.68
C ILE A 166 -5.83 17.87 -1.55
N ALA A 167 -4.53 17.61 -1.35
CA ALA A 167 -3.83 16.57 -2.09
C ALA A 167 -4.32 15.16 -1.70
N PRO A 168 -4.22 14.19 -2.61
CA PRO A 168 -4.46 12.79 -2.27
C PRO A 168 -3.40 12.26 -1.30
N ILE A 169 -3.73 11.19 -0.59
CA ILE A 169 -2.84 10.53 0.37
C ILE A 169 -2.59 9.11 -0.10
N LEU A 170 -1.34 8.71 -0.15
CA LEU A 170 -0.93 7.35 -0.52
C LEU A 170 -0.58 6.54 0.73
N PHE A 171 -1.12 5.32 0.77
CA PHE A 171 -0.77 4.30 1.76
C PHE A 171 -0.15 3.11 1.06
N ILE A 172 0.98 2.64 1.58
CA ILE A 172 1.69 1.45 1.10
C ILE A 172 1.83 0.51 2.29
N ALA A 173 1.62 -0.77 2.09
CA ALA A 173 1.80 -1.78 3.12
C ALA A 173 2.40 -3.06 2.55
N ASP A 174 3.06 -3.83 3.42
CA ASP A 174 3.44 -5.21 3.16
C ASP A 174 2.41 -6.13 3.84
N ILE A 175 1.80 -7.03 3.09
CA ILE A 175 0.73 -7.91 3.59
C ILE A 175 1.19 -8.87 4.68
N GLU A 176 2.49 -9.09 4.83
CA GLU A 176 3.03 -9.94 5.90
C GLU A 176 2.66 -9.41 7.29
N ASN A 177 2.79 -8.11 7.49
CA ASN A 177 2.42 -7.47 8.76
C ASN A 177 2.10 -5.99 8.55
N PRO A 178 0.94 -5.65 7.98
CA PRO A 178 0.62 -4.27 7.62
C PRO A 178 0.53 -3.33 8.81
N SER A 179 0.27 -3.81 10.01
CA SER A 179 0.27 -2.99 11.23
C SER A 179 1.65 -2.41 11.55
N GLN A 180 2.72 -3.11 11.23
CA GLN A 180 4.10 -2.68 11.45
C GLN A 180 4.83 -2.29 10.15
N LEU A 181 4.37 -2.81 9.02
CA LEU A 181 4.96 -2.63 7.70
C LEU A 181 4.04 -1.81 6.81
N HIS A 182 3.94 -0.52 7.10
CA HIS A 182 3.20 0.43 6.27
C HIS A 182 3.91 1.79 6.21
N LEU A 183 3.59 2.55 5.17
CA LEU A 183 4.09 3.88 4.91
C LEU A 183 2.93 4.77 4.45
N ILE A 184 2.87 5.99 5.00
CA ILE A 184 1.87 6.99 4.63
C ILE A 184 2.59 8.16 3.99
N ILE A 185 2.14 8.60 2.82
CA ILE A 185 2.70 9.73 2.09
C ILE A 185 1.63 10.79 1.89
N GLN A 186 1.90 11.94 2.45
CA GLN A 186 1.09 13.16 2.31
C GLN A 186 1.97 14.21 1.62
N PRO A 187 1.72 14.56 0.35
CA PRO A 187 2.52 15.54 -0.40
C PRO A 187 2.35 16.96 0.10
#